data_d96d415e1163611608aad4d83870d73b
#
_entry.id   d96d415e1163611608aad4d83870d73b
#
_cell.length_a   1.000
_cell.length_b   1.000
_cell.length_c   1.000
_cell.angle_alpha   90.00
_cell.angle_beta   90.00
_cell.angle_gamma   90.00
#
_symmetry.space_group_name_H-M   'P 1'
#
loop_
_entity.id
_entity.type
_entity.pdbx_description
1 polymer ?
#
loop_
_entity_poly.entity_id
_entity_poly.type
_entity_poly.pdbx_seq_one_letter_code
_entity_poly.pdbx_strand_id
1 'polypeptide(L)'
;EPFLIWATPRSNLLSDSQVQPWGSYAKIKVAPTSGGYEKLSFYFLWNNPSDYHAVINASSYLALNGYFRAYAEGSLSYLWNVGGHTSSMYLSASLNCWEWWNQPPTLTRSDTKPVLELSANAGFFDDTQTKTLSDVVDFEVDQFVVPPNGVVVFEVALNMSYSVDDGHVHINFEDGGHEVVCPAISIALLTPPVATNVVNATHASLAPV
;
A
#
# COMPACT_ATOMS: atom_id res chain seq x y z
N GLU A 1 -10.18 -12.00 -1.56
CA GLU A 1 -10.70 -10.74 -1.00
C GLU A 1 -10.05 -10.43 0.34
N PRO A 2 -9.95 -9.17 0.77
CA PRO A 2 -9.41 -8.84 2.07
C PRO A 2 -10.34 -9.34 3.19
N PHE A 3 -9.79 -9.68 4.34
CA PHE A 3 -10.58 -10.02 5.52
C PHE A 3 -10.79 -8.83 6.45
N LEU A 4 -9.99 -7.76 6.29
CA LEU A 4 -10.07 -6.53 7.07
C LEU A 4 -9.72 -5.33 6.18
N ILE A 5 -10.53 -4.27 6.31
CA ILE A 5 -10.24 -2.94 5.77
C ILE A 5 -10.11 -2.00 6.96
N TRP A 6 -9.01 -1.27 7.02
CA TRP A 6 -8.70 -0.38 8.12
C TRP A 6 -8.20 0.97 7.63
N ALA A 7 -8.58 2.03 8.31
CA ALA A 7 -8.02 3.36 8.11
C ALA A 7 -7.45 3.89 9.43
N THR A 8 -6.56 4.86 9.36
CA THR A 8 -6.00 5.52 10.53
C THR A 8 -7.12 5.98 11.47
N PRO A 9 -7.03 5.73 12.80
CA PRO A 9 -8.14 5.89 13.72
C PRO A 9 -8.46 7.36 14.03
N ARG A 10 -8.69 8.17 13.00
CA ARG A 10 -9.37 9.45 13.13
C ARG A 10 -10.86 9.24 12.85
N SER A 11 -11.70 9.83 13.69
CA SER A 11 -13.14 9.75 13.52
C SER A 11 -13.54 10.22 12.11
N ASN A 12 -14.31 9.39 11.40
CA ASN A 12 -14.95 9.68 10.12
C ASN A 12 -14.04 9.70 8.87
N LEU A 13 -12.83 9.16 8.89
CA LEU A 13 -12.04 9.08 7.66
C LEU A 13 -12.58 8.02 6.71
N LEU A 14 -12.89 6.83 7.21
CA LEU A 14 -13.51 5.75 6.45
C LEU A 14 -15.04 5.92 6.49
N SER A 15 -15.61 6.44 5.42
CA SER A 15 -17.05 6.72 5.37
C SER A 15 -17.86 5.51 4.92
N ASP A 16 -17.30 4.67 4.06
CA ASP A 16 -17.90 3.44 3.56
C ASP A 16 -16.85 2.44 3.15
N SER A 17 -17.12 1.16 3.32
CA SER A 17 -16.23 0.09 2.85
C SER A 17 -16.99 -1.22 2.70
N GLN A 18 -16.59 -2.02 1.73
CA GLN A 18 -17.18 -3.34 1.52
C GLN A 18 -16.14 -4.35 1.06
N VAL A 19 -16.19 -5.54 1.66
CA VAL A 19 -15.44 -6.71 1.22
C VAL A 19 -16.32 -7.50 0.23
N GLN A 20 -15.81 -7.72 -0.99
CA GLN A 20 -16.52 -8.44 -2.05
C GLN A 20 -15.56 -9.40 -2.78
N PRO A 21 -16.06 -10.53 -3.34
CA PRO A 21 -15.22 -11.50 -4.05
C PRO A 21 -14.48 -10.95 -5.28
N TRP A 22 -14.99 -9.91 -5.91
CA TRP A 22 -14.48 -9.34 -7.17
C TRP A 22 -14.10 -7.87 -7.11
N GLY A 23 -14.13 -7.27 -5.93
CA GLY A 23 -13.77 -5.86 -5.80
C GLY A 23 -14.13 -5.31 -4.43
N SER A 24 -13.23 -5.45 -3.47
CA SER A 24 -13.37 -4.75 -2.19
C SER A 24 -13.03 -3.30 -2.37
N TYR A 25 -13.80 -2.42 -1.75
CA TYR A 25 -13.58 -0.99 -1.84
C TYR A 25 -13.62 -0.30 -0.48
N ALA A 26 -13.04 0.89 -0.45
CA ALA A 26 -13.15 1.81 0.66
C ALA A 26 -13.31 3.25 0.14
N LYS A 27 -14.10 4.04 0.86
CA LYS A 27 -14.28 5.47 0.63
C LYS A 27 -13.70 6.25 1.80
N ILE A 28 -12.81 7.16 1.49
CA ILE A 28 -12.08 7.96 2.49
C ILE A 28 -11.96 9.41 2.04
N LYS A 29 -12.14 10.33 2.99
CA LYS A 29 -11.99 11.76 2.77
C LYS A 29 -11.14 12.37 3.87
N VAL A 30 -10.12 13.13 3.46
CA VAL A 30 -9.20 13.81 4.36
C VAL A 30 -9.13 15.28 3.96
N ALA A 31 -9.45 16.18 4.88
CA ALA A 31 -9.48 17.62 4.62
C ALA A 31 -8.83 18.39 5.79
N PRO A 32 -7.53 18.20 6.06
CA PRO A 32 -6.84 18.84 7.17
C PRO A 32 -6.45 20.28 6.86
N THR A 33 -6.33 21.06 7.95
CA THR A 33 -5.75 22.39 7.97
C THR A 33 -4.40 22.43 8.69
N SER A 34 -3.80 21.27 8.93
CA SER A 34 -2.48 21.11 9.56
C SER A 34 -1.77 19.92 8.96
N GLY A 35 -0.46 19.82 9.11
CA GLY A 35 0.33 18.67 8.65
C GLY A 35 -0.04 17.37 9.35
N GLY A 36 0.12 16.24 8.66
CA GLY A 36 -0.18 14.93 9.19
C GLY A 36 0.01 13.77 8.22
N TYR A 37 -0.44 12.60 8.67
CA TYR A 37 -0.34 11.35 7.94
C TYR A 37 -1.59 10.51 8.19
N GLU A 38 -2.11 9.91 7.13
CA GLU A 38 -3.21 8.97 7.17
C GLU A 38 -2.88 7.74 6.33
N LYS A 39 -3.49 6.60 6.68
CA LYS A 39 -3.25 5.33 5.99
C LYS A 39 -4.56 4.57 5.84
N LEU A 40 -4.83 4.08 4.64
CA LEU A 40 -5.88 3.11 4.34
C LEU A 40 -5.24 1.78 4.00
N SER A 41 -5.67 0.69 4.64
CA SER A 41 -5.09 -0.64 4.44
C SER A 41 -6.15 -1.69 4.21
N PHE A 42 -5.86 -2.62 3.29
CA PHE A 42 -6.60 -3.84 3.02
C PHE A 42 -5.72 -5.01 3.44
N TYR A 43 -6.21 -5.88 4.34
CA TYR A 43 -5.44 -6.98 4.90
C TYR A 43 -5.92 -8.33 4.36
N PHE A 44 -4.96 -9.16 3.96
CA PHE A 44 -5.16 -10.51 3.46
C PHE A 44 -4.31 -11.48 4.28
N LEU A 45 -4.88 -12.61 4.66
CA LEU A 45 -4.18 -13.64 5.41
C LEU A 45 -4.01 -14.88 4.54
N TRP A 46 -2.80 -15.42 4.53
CA TRP A 46 -2.49 -16.70 3.91
C TRP A 46 -1.61 -17.52 4.84
N ASN A 47 -1.85 -18.83 4.89
CA ASN A 47 -1.00 -19.77 5.61
C ASN A 47 -0.43 -20.81 4.64
N ASN A 48 0.80 -21.22 4.86
CA ASN A 48 1.39 -22.33 4.16
C ASN A 48 0.85 -23.66 4.75
N PRO A 49 -0.01 -24.40 4.03
CA PRO A 49 -0.62 -25.60 4.59
C PRO A 49 0.29 -26.83 4.50
N SER A 50 1.51 -26.70 3.94
CA SER A 50 2.42 -27.79 3.73
C SER A 50 3.40 -27.99 4.89
N ASP A 51 3.98 -29.18 4.96
CA ASP A 51 5.05 -29.52 5.90
C ASP A 51 6.45 -29.05 5.40
N TYR A 52 6.50 -28.33 4.29
CA TYR A 52 7.71 -27.80 3.66
C TYR A 52 7.64 -26.30 3.51
N HIS A 53 8.81 -25.67 3.35
CA HIS A 53 8.87 -24.25 2.99
C HIS A 53 8.20 -24.03 1.63
N ALA A 54 7.32 -23.04 1.55
CA ALA A 54 6.75 -22.58 0.31
C ALA A 54 7.54 -21.34 -0.17
N VAL A 55 7.83 -21.31 -1.47
CA VAL A 55 8.32 -20.08 -2.14
C VAL A 55 7.17 -19.56 -2.97
N ILE A 56 6.79 -18.32 -2.73
CA ILE A 56 5.63 -17.70 -3.38
C ILE A 56 6.00 -16.39 -4.06
N ASN A 57 5.27 -16.08 -5.13
CA ASN A 57 5.13 -14.72 -5.62
C ASN A 57 3.75 -14.22 -5.20
N ALA A 58 3.68 -13.01 -4.69
CA ALA A 58 2.44 -12.34 -4.31
C ALA A 58 2.26 -11.08 -5.15
N SER A 59 1.08 -10.90 -5.72
CA SER A 59 0.74 -9.70 -6.48
C SER A 59 -0.65 -9.18 -6.11
N SER A 60 -0.82 -7.87 -6.20
CA SER A 60 -2.10 -7.18 -5.99
C SER A 60 -2.09 -5.87 -6.75
N TYR A 61 -3.20 -5.13 -6.68
CA TYR A 61 -3.27 -3.76 -7.18
C TYR A 61 -4.26 -2.91 -6.38
N LEU A 62 -4.07 -1.59 -6.46
CA LEU A 62 -5.07 -0.60 -6.07
C LEU A 62 -5.56 0.14 -7.31
N ALA A 63 -6.86 0.12 -7.54
CA ALA A 63 -7.49 1.04 -8.47
C ALA A 63 -7.94 2.28 -7.69
N LEU A 64 -7.44 3.44 -8.11
CA LEU A 64 -7.58 4.71 -7.42
C LEU A 64 -8.39 5.66 -8.29
N ASN A 65 -9.55 6.06 -7.80
CA ASN A 65 -10.36 7.09 -8.41
C ASN A 65 -10.63 8.18 -7.38
N GLY A 66 -10.04 9.37 -7.58
CA GLY A 66 -10.08 10.42 -6.57
C GLY A 66 -9.89 11.83 -7.11
N TYR A 67 -10.25 12.81 -6.29
CA TYR A 67 -10.04 14.23 -6.52
C TYR A 67 -9.20 14.85 -5.41
N PHE A 68 -8.24 15.67 -5.78
CA PHE A 68 -7.24 16.27 -4.89
C PHE A 68 -7.15 17.77 -5.09
N ARG A 69 -7.00 18.49 -3.98
CA ARG A 69 -6.77 19.92 -3.97
C ARG A 69 -5.77 20.30 -2.89
N ALA A 70 -4.80 21.12 -3.25
CA ALA A 70 -3.95 21.86 -2.33
C ALA A 70 -4.26 23.34 -2.48
N TYR A 71 -4.44 24.03 -1.37
CA TYR A 71 -4.67 25.47 -1.30
C TYR A 71 -3.72 26.09 -0.27
N ALA A 72 -3.01 27.10 -0.68
CA ALA A 72 -2.17 27.93 0.18
C ALA A 72 -2.69 29.36 0.14
N GLU A 73 -2.83 29.99 1.32
CA GLU A 73 -3.31 31.36 1.46
C GLU A 73 -2.20 32.36 1.18
N GLY A 74 -2.51 33.41 0.42
CA GLY A 74 -1.59 34.51 0.15
C GLY A 74 -1.39 35.39 1.37
N SER A 75 -0.23 36.01 1.50
CA SER A 75 0.09 36.86 2.62
C SER A 75 0.71 38.21 2.21
N LEU A 76 0.20 39.27 2.79
CA LEU A 76 0.80 40.62 2.68
C LEU A 76 2.25 40.65 3.22
N SER A 77 2.60 39.78 4.15
CA SER A 77 3.95 39.68 4.71
C SER A 77 5.00 39.27 3.66
N TYR A 78 4.59 38.62 2.55
CA TYR A 78 5.45 38.31 1.42
C TYR A 78 6.15 39.55 0.84
N LEU A 79 5.52 40.72 0.88
CA LEU A 79 6.12 41.97 0.44
C LEU A 79 7.36 42.36 1.24
N TRP A 80 7.53 41.82 2.42
CA TRP A 80 8.64 42.07 3.34
C TRP A 80 9.69 40.98 3.38
N ASN A 81 9.74 40.10 2.33
CA ASN A 81 10.61 38.93 2.28
C ASN A 81 10.38 37.89 3.40
N VAL A 82 9.24 37.87 4.02
CA VAL A 82 8.81 36.79 4.91
C VAL A 82 8.17 35.71 4.00
N GLY A 83 8.66 34.47 4.03
CA GLY A 83 8.31 33.43 3.11
C GLY A 83 6.80 33.24 2.87
N GLY A 84 6.44 32.77 1.69
CA GLY A 84 5.06 32.44 1.33
C GLY A 84 4.59 31.17 2.04
N HIS A 85 3.26 30.98 2.08
CA HIS A 85 2.64 29.79 2.65
C HIS A 85 2.62 28.61 1.66
N THR A 86 2.66 27.41 2.17
CA THR A 86 2.69 26.18 1.34
C THR A 86 1.70 25.16 1.85
N SER A 87 0.99 24.51 0.94
CA SER A 87 0.20 23.34 1.25
C SER A 87 0.54 22.24 0.26
N SER A 88 0.91 21.08 0.74
CA SER A 88 1.34 19.97 -0.10
C SER A 88 0.79 18.63 0.38
N MET A 89 0.67 17.69 -0.54
CA MET A 89 0.35 16.30 -0.25
C MET A 89 1.20 15.36 -1.10
N TYR A 90 1.50 14.21 -0.52
CA TYR A 90 2.17 13.11 -1.18
C TYR A 90 1.45 11.80 -0.86
N LEU A 91 1.06 11.08 -1.91
CA LEU A 91 0.42 9.78 -1.81
C LEU A 91 1.37 8.72 -2.36
N SER A 92 1.48 7.62 -1.63
CA SER A 92 2.15 6.41 -2.07
C SER A 92 1.30 5.19 -1.76
N ALA A 93 1.47 4.14 -2.54
CA ALA A 93 0.79 2.89 -2.33
C ALA A 93 1.80 1.75 -2.18
N SER A 94 1.48 0.73 -1.37
CA SER A 94 2.41 -0.36 -1.07
C SER A 94 1.72 -1.70 -0.87
N LEU A 95 2.42 -2.78 -1.24
CA LEU A 95 2.16 -4.15 -0.80
C LEU A 95 3.22 -4.53 0.22
N ASN A 96 2.81 -4.81 1.44
CA ASN A 96 3.66 -5.18 2.56
C ASN A 96 3.40 -6.64 2.96
N CYS A 97 4.47 -7.42 3.16
CA CYS A 97 4.41 -8.81 3.62
C CYS A 97 4.89 -8.89 5.07
N TRP A 98 3.98 -9.25 5.97
CA TRP A 98 4.24 -9.38 7.40
C TRP A 98 4.34 -10.85 7.77
N GLU A 99 5.47 -11.26 8.32
CA GLU A 99 5.65 -12.58 8.93
C GLU A 99 4.89 -12.62 10.25
N TRP A 100 3.89 -13.51 10.35
CA TRP A 100 3.07 -13.64 11.56
C TRP A 100 3.44 -14.87 12.40
N TRP A 101 4.35 -15.72 11.95
CA TRP A 101 4.90 -16.83 12.74
C TRP A 101 5.95 -16.38 13.75
N ASN A 102 6.51 -15.20 13.61
CA ASN A 102 7.38 -14.54 14.59
C ASN A 102 6.57 -13.61 15.48
N GLN A 103 6.95 -13.50 16.75
CA GLN A 103 6.32 -12.58 17.69
C GLN A 103 7.33 -11.57 18.21
N PRO A 104 7.16 -10.26 17.98
CA PRO A 104 6.05 -9.62 17.25
C PRO A 104 6.11 -9.85 15.74
N PRO A 105 4.99 -9.61 15.03
CA PRO A 105 4.96 -9.66 13.57
C PRO A 105 6.03 -8.75 12.95
N THR A 106 6.70 -9.24 11.91
CA THR A 106 7.83 -8.53 11.29
C THR A 106 7.53 -8.23 9.83
N LEU A 107 7.71 -6.97 9.43
CA LEU A 107 7.70 -6.58 8.01
C LEU A 107 8.99 -7.04 7.34
N THR A 108 8.89 -7.91 6.34
CA THR A 108 10.06 -8.50 5.68
C THR A 108 10.19 -8.16 4.21
N ARG A 109 9.09 -7.84 3.54
CA ARG A 109 9.07 -7.42 2.14
C ARG A 109 8.08 -6.29 1.95
N SER A 110 8.41 -5.36 1.04
CA SER A 110 7.54 -4.27 0.64
C SER A 110 7.84 -3.89 -0.81
N ASP A 111 6.78 -3.74 -1.60
CA ASP A 111 6.81 -3.03 -2.89
C ASP A 111 6.03 -1.72 -2.72
N THR A 112 6.71 -0.58 -2.89
CA THR A 112 6.12 0.75 -2.67
C THR A 112 6.29 1.61 -3.91
N LYS A 113 5.20 2.26 -4.33
CA LYS A 113 5.15 3.10 -5.52
C LYS A 113 4.57 4.48 -5.21
N PRO A 114 5.15 5.55 -5.78
CA PRO A 114 4.54 6.88 -5.71
C PRO A 114 3.23 6.89 -6.52
N VAL A 115 2.24 7.64 -6.02
CA VAL A 115 0.92 7.78 -6.66
C VAL A 115 0.69 9.21 -7.11
N LEU A 116 0.88 10.16 -6.20
CA LEU A 116 0.57 11.56 -6.44
C LEU A 116 1.45 12.45 -5.58
N GLU A 117 1.92 13.53 -6.18
CA GLU A 117 2.45 14.70 -5.48
C GLU A 117 1.73 15.93 -5.99
N LEU A 118 1.28 16.78 -5.06
CA LEU A 118 0.59 18.03 -5.36
C LEU A 118 0.98 19.08 -4.33
N SER A 119 1.34 20.28 -4.81
CA SER A 119 1.78 21.37 -3.94
C SER A 119 1.24 22.72 -4.45
N ALA A 120 0.67 23.51 -3.55
CA ALA A 120 0.32 24.89 -3.76
C ALA A 120 1.32 25.78 -2.98
N ASN A 121 1.78 26.85 -3.61
CA ASN A 121 2.78 27.77 -3.06
C ASN A 121 2.29 29.21 -3.24
N ALA A 122 1.74 29.77 -2.20
CA ALA A 122 1.24 31.14 -2.19
C ALA A 122 2.36 32.13 -1.89
N GLY A 123 2.33 33.25 -2.61
CA GLY A 123 3.13 34.43 -2.31
C GLY A 123 2.26 35.55 -1.77
N PHE A 124 2.10 36.62 -2.55
CA PHE A 124 1.17 37.69 -2.24
C PHE A 124 -0.29 37.30 -2.46
N PHE A 125 -0.54 36.47 -3.47
CA PHE A 125 -1.85 35.93 -3.82
C PHE A 125 -1.94 34.47 -3.41
N ASP A 126 -3.17 34.01 -3.18
CA ASP A 126 -3.50 32.61 -2.97
C ASP A 126 -3.05 31.73 -4.15
N ASP A 127 -2.66 30.51 -3.87
CA ASP A 127 -2.43 29.48 -4.88
C ASP A 127 -3.32 28.26 -4.63
N THR A 128 -3.85 27.73 -5.71
CA THR A 128 -4.69 26.52 -5.69
C THR A 128 -4.26 25.57 -6.79
N GLN A 129 -3.91 24.35 -6.39
CA GLN A 129 -3.61 23.27 -7.29
C GLN A 129 -4.64 22.15 -7.13
N THR A 130 -5.09 21.59 -8.26
CA THR A 130 -6.08 20.51 -8.26
C THR A 130 -5.65 19.39 -9.20
N LYS A 131 -6.01 18.15 -8.86
CA LYS A 131 -5.78 16.99 -9.72
C LYS A 131 -6.89 15.95 -9.53
N THR A 132 -7.33 15.36 -10.63
CA THR A 132 -8.15 14.15 -10.61
C THR A 132 -7.25 12.98 -10.96
N LEU A 133 -7.39 11.89 -10.24
CA LEU A 133 -6.67 10.63 -10.46
C LEU A 133 -7.69 9.56 -10.86
N SER A 134 -7.35 8.81 -11.90
CA SER A 134 -8.01 7.55 -12.26
C SER A 134 -6.90 6.64 -12.77
N ASP A 135 -6.36 5.82 -11.88
CA ASP A 135 -5.14 5.04 -12.13
C ASP A 135 -5.18 3.69 -11.43
N VAL A 136 -4.35 2.76 -11.89
CA VAL A 136 -4.14 1.45 -11.29
C VAL A 136 -2.67 1.31 -10.92
N VAL A 137 -2.42 0.98 -9.66
CA VAL A 137 -1.07 0.78 -9.13
C VAL A 137 -0.90 -0.70 -8.83
N ASP A 138 -0.08 -1.39 -9.63
CA ASP A 138 0.22 -2.81 -9.49
C ASP A 138 1.38 -3.03 -8.53
N PHE A 139 1.33 -4.13 -7.76
CA PHE A 139 2.38 -4.54 -6.83
C PHE A 139 2.79 -5.98 -7.07
N GLU A 140 4.07 -6.25 -6.85
CA GLU A 140 4.62 -7.60 -6.91
C GLU A 140 5.71 -7.81 -5.84
N VAL A 141 5.65 -8.93 -5.15
CA VAL A 141 6.68 -9.41 -4.25
C VAL A 141 7.08 -10.81 -4.66
N ASP A 142 8.31 -10.94 -5.14
CA ASP A 142 8.83 -12.19 -5.67
C ASP A 142 9.59 -13.01 -4.62
N GLN A 143 9.54 -14.32 -4.79
CA GLN A 143 10.37 -15.30 -4.09
C GLN A 143 10.33 -15.14 -2.56
N PHE A 144 9.13 -14.90 -2.03
CA PHE A 144 8.92 -14.83 -0.59
C PHE A 144 8.84 -16.23 0.00
N VAL A 145 9.70 -16.53 0.99
CA VAL A 145 9.79 -17.86 1.59
C VAL A 145 8.94 -17.92 2.84
N VAL A 146 8.02 -18.88 2.91
CA VAL A 146 7.13 -19.10 4.05
C VAL A 146 7.38 -20.48 4.64
N PRO A 147 7.72 -20.61 5.93
CA PRO A 147 7.98 -21.89 6.58
C PRO A 147 6.71 -22.77 6.64
N PRO A 148 6.87 -24.08 6.96
CA PRO A 148 5.73 -24.95 7.23
C PRO A 148 4.77 -24.34 8.26
N ASN A 149 3.47 -24.37 7.94
CA ASN A 149 2.42 -23.79 8.78
C ASN A 149 2.59 -22.29 9.11
N GLY A 150 3.53 -21.59 8.42
CA GLY A 150 3.76 -20.16 8.58
C GLY A 150 2.56 -19.35 8.09
N VAL A 151 2.20 -18.29 8.83
CA VAL A 151 1.12 -17.37 8.49
C VAL A 151 1.73 -16.06 8.00
N VAL A 152 1.26 -15.58 6.86
CA VAL A 152 1.62 -14.29 6.28
C VAL A 152 0.39 -13.40 6.29
N VAL A 153 0.56 -12.16 6.70
CA VAL A 153 -0.42 -11.10 6.47
C VAL A 153 0.13 -10.16 5.40
N PHE A 154 -0.61 -10.06 4.31
CA PHE A 154 -0.35 -9.08 3.26
C PHE A 154 -1.18 -7.84 3.54
N GLU A 155 -0.53 -6.69 3.49
CA GLU A 155 -1.18 -5.40 3.63
C GLU A 155 -1.02 -4.63 2.33
N VAL A 156 -2.12 -4.35 1.64
CA VAL A 156 -2.14 -3.40 0.51
C VAL A 156 -2.59 -2.06 1.06
N ALA A 157 -1.72 -1.06 1.01
CA ALA A 157 -1.94 0.21 1.69
C ALA A 157 -1.84 1.41 0.75
N LEU A 158 -2.69 2.40 0.99
CA LEU A 158 -2.57 3.76 0.49
C LEU A 158 -2.13 4.66 1.64
N ASN A 159 -0.96 5.27 1.49
CA ASN A 159 -0.36 6.18 2.46
C ASN A 159 -0.54 7.61 1.97
N MET A 160 -1.00 8.49 2.85
CA MET A 160 -1.32 9.88 2.55
C MET A 160 -0.61 10.77 3.56
N SER A 161 0.45 11.44 3.14
CA SER A 161 1.14 12.44 3.94
C SER A 161 0.84 13.84 3.40
N TYR A 162 0.73 14.81 4.29
CA TYR A 162 0.43 16.19 3.94
C TYR A 162 1.06 17.18 4.91
N SER A 163 1.40 18.35 4.37
CA SER A 163 1.91 19.48 5.13
C SER A 163 1.10 20.72 4.75
N VAL A 164 0.67 21.48 5.75
CA VAL A 164 -0.12 22.69 5.56
C VAL A 164 0.49 23.79 6.43
N ASP A 165 0.92 24.86 5.77
CA ASP A 165 1.36 26.10 6.36
C ASP A 165 0.45 27.20 5.81
N ASP A 166 -0.61 27.50 6.54
CA ASP A 166 -1.72 28.39 6.20
C ASP A 166 -2.43 28.04 4.87
N GLY A 167 -3.56 27.35 5.02
CA GLY A 167 -4.35 26.82 3.92
C GLY A 167 -5.05 25.51 4.25
N HIS A 168 -5.17 24.66 3.26
CA HIS A 168 -5.72 23.29 3.45
C HIS A 168 -5.35 22.36 2.30
N VAL A 169 -5.41 21.05 2.57
CA VAL A 169 -5.43 20.03 1.54
C VAL A 169 -6.76 19.29 1.56
N HIS A 170 -7.15 18.73 0.42
CA HIS A 170 -8.34 17.91 0.28
C HIS A 170 -8.01 16.67 -0.53
N ILE A 171 -8.12 15.51 0.12
CA ILE A 171 -7.94 14.19 -0.49
C ILE A 171 -9.31 13.54 -0.47
N ASN A 172 -9.88 13.28 -1.62
CA ASN A 172 -11.27 12.81 -1.75
C ASN A 172 -11.34 11.54 -2.59
N PHE A 173 -11.58 10.42 -1.91
CA PHE A 173 -11.97 9.12 -2.46
C PHE A 173 -13.39 8.73 -2.02
N GLU A 174 -14.30 9.69 -1.93
CA GLU A 174 -15.67 9.48 -1.44
C GLU A 174 -16.73 10.08 -2.36
N ASP A 175 -16.66 11.40 -2.56
CA ASP A 175 -17.69 12.14 -3.28
C ASP A 175 -17.57 11.97 -4.79
N GLY A 176 -18.70 11.97 -5.50
CA GLY A 176 -18.71 11.97 -6.97
C GLY A 176 -18.39 10.60 -7.60
N GLY A 177 -18.56 9.52 -6.84
CA GLY A 177 -18.25 8.17 -7.31
C GLY A 177 -16.78 7.81 -7.19
N HIS A 178 -16.02 8.58 -6.40
CA HIS A 178 -14.63 8.29 -6.09
C HIS A 178 -14.53 7.16 -5.06
N GLU A 179 -13.49 6.33 -5.19
CA GLU A 179 -13.23 5.21 -4.29
C GLU A 179 -11.82 4.65 -4.45
N VAL A 180 -11.37 3.86 -3.48
CA VAL A 180 -10.17 3.03 -3.54
C VAL A 180 -10.62 1.58 -3.62
N VAL A 181 -10.26 0.86 -4.68
CA VAL A 181 -10.62 -0.54 -4.88
C VAL A 181 -9.38 -1.43 -4.76
N CYS A 182 -9.49 -2.49 -3.95
CA CYS A 182 -8.48 -3.54 -3.81
C CYS A 182 -9.19 -4.90 -3.92
N PRO A 183 -9.15 -5.58 -5.09
CA PRO A 183 -10.00 -6.73 -5.32
C PRO A 183 -9.52 -7.97 -4.57
N ALA A 184 -8.24 -8.29 -4.67
CA ALA A 184 -7.68 -9.52 -4.10
C ALA A 184 -6.15 -9.45 -4.07
N ILE A 185 -5.55 -10.41 -3.37
CA ILE A 185 -4.16 -10.78 -3.56
C ILE A 185 -4.08 -12.08 -4.36
N SER A 186 -3.18 -12.14 -5.33
CA SER A 186 -2.84 -13.34 -6.07
C SER A 186 -1.57 -13.94 -5.50
N ILE A 187 -1.57 -15.25 -5.21
CA ILE A 187 -0.42 -15.97 -4.68
C ILE A 187 -0.09 -17.10 -5.62
N ALA A 188 1.07 -17.02 -6.26
CA ALA A 188 1.62 -18.07 -7.09
C ALA A 188 2.64 -18.88 -6.30
N LEU A 189 2.40 -20.18 -6.14
CA LEU A 189 3.37 -21.10 -5.57
C LEU A 189 4.42 -21.42 -6.63
N LEU A 190 5.69 -21.10 -6.34
CA LEU A 190 6.80 -21.52 -7.17
C LEU A 190 7.10 -22.98 -6.82
N THR A 191 6.96 -23.89 -7.79
CA THR A 191 7.39 -25.29 -7.60
C THR A 191 8.88 -25.27 -7.29
N PRO A 192 9.33 -25.88 -6.19
CA PRO A 192 10.77 -26.06 -5.98
C PRO A 192 11.31 -26.81 -7.20
N PRO A 193 12.53 -26.48 -7.68
CA PRO A 193 13.15 -27.29 -8.71
C PRO A 193 13.14 -28.72 -8.21
N VAL A 194 12.57 -29.64 -9.01
CA VAL A 194 12.52 -31.06 -8.69
C VAL A 194 13.97 -31.44 -8.40
N ALA A 195 14.27 -31.75 -7.13
CA ALA A 195 15.59 -32.26 -6.76
C ALA A 195 15.71 -33.57 -7.56
N THR A 196 16.47 -33.54 -8.62
CA THR A 196 16.90 -34.72 -9.32
C THR A 196 17.71 -35.49 -8.28
N ASN A 197 17.09 -36.50 -7.67
CA ASN A 197 17.78 -37.45 -6.85
C ASN A 197 18.80 -38.13 -7.78
N VAL A 198 20.01 -37.59 -7.80
CA VAL A 198 21.15 -38.31 -8.31
C VAL A 198 21.39 -39.42 -7.28
N VAL A 199 20.75 -40.57 -7.51
CA VAL A 199 21.11 -41.78 -6.83
C VAL A 199 22.49 -42.11 -7.36
N ASN A 200 23.54 -41.72 -6.64
CA ASN A 200 24.88 -42.24 -6.81
C ASN A 200 24.80 -43.69 -6.44
N ALA A 201 24.53 -44.54 -7.45
CA ALA A 201 24.77 -45.95 -7.34
C ALA A 201 26.29 -46.15 -7.23
N THR A 202 26.79 -46.18 -6.00
CA THR A 202 28.10 -46.74 -5.73
C THR A 202 28.09 -48.20 -6.10
N HIS A 203 28.61 -48.50 -7.27
CA HIS A 203 29.01 -49.88 -7.62
C HIS A 203 30.04 -50.37 -6.62
N ALA A 204 29.61 -51.16 -5.66
CA ALA A 204 30.53 -51.99 -4.90
C ALA A 204 31.05 -53.06 -5.85
N SER A 205 32.27 -52.90 -6.32
CA SER A 205 33.01 -53.95 -7.02
C SER A 205 33.38 -55.02 -6.00
N LEU A 206 32.72 -56.16 -6.06
CA LEU A 206 33.18 -57.38 -5.41
C LEU A 206 34.40 -57.92 -6.18
N ALA A 207 35.58 -57.92 -5.56
CA ALA A 207 36.75 -58.61 -6.07
C ALA A 207 36.54 -60.11 -5.93
N PRO A 208 36.92 -60.91 -6.94
CA PRO A 208 36.89 -62.36 -6.81
C PRO A 208 38.05 -62.88 -5.97
N VAL A 209 37.82 -63.90 -5.18
CA VAL A 209 38.77 -64.73 -4.43
C VAL A 209 39.58 -65.59 -5.34
#